data_880dfbf33e152cd505a9324c5d9af0ad
#
_entry.id   880dfbf33e152cd505a9324c5d9af0ad
#
_cell.length_a   1.000
_cell.length_b   1.000
_cell.length_c   1.000
_cell.angle_alpha   90.00
_cell.angle_beta   90.00
_cell.angle_gamma   90.00
#
_symmetry.space_group_name_H-M   'P 1'
#
loop_
_entity.id
_entity.type
_entity.pdbx_description
1 polymer ?
#
loop_
_entity_poly.entity_id
_entity_poly.type
_entity_poly.pdbx_seq_one_letter_code
_entity_poly.pdbx_strand_id
1 'polypeptide(L)'
;LDCTGRSCDNGRCKIYNLDFPNVITVRNELLPAGDWEQNIPCDLNDTAWFSEVDTSGGAVFFASGVFYYFLTEQVKALVQGMADAFPGGVLVFDAANRTAVRMIAKTWLKSAKIKDVGAYFAVSDAPKEIGAWDSRLRVTSRGYMLGYNDLKDPSVSGLFRFLARVGDGVMKMQIVRIKFVGR
;
A
#
# COMPACT_ATOMS: atom_id res chain seq x y z
N LEU A 1 4.55 -13.96 -0.12
CA LEU A 1 3.36 -13.96 0.74
C LEU A 1 3.61 -13.05 1.95
N ASP A 2 2.78 -12.04 2.14
CA ASP A 2 2.93 -11.07 3.23
C ASP A 2 2.38 -11.63 4.56
N CYS A 3 3.07 -11.38 5.67
CA CYS A 3 2.70 -11.77 7.04
C CYS A 3 2.52 -10.55 7.96
N THR A 4 2.47 -9.34 7.41
CA THR A 4 2.39 -8.09 8.20
C THR A 4 1.17 -8.09 9.13
N GLY A 5 0.01 -8.47 8.64
CA GLY A 5 -1.20 -8.57 9.46
C GLY A 5 -0.99 -9.47 10.68
N ARG A 6 -0.48 -10.69 10.47
CA ARG A 6 -0.20 -11.65 11.54
C ARG A 6 0.83 -11.11 12.54
N SER A 7 1.85 -10.40 12.06
CA SER A 7 2.87 -9.78 12.94
C SER A 7 2.32 -8.62 13.78
N CYS A 8 1.21 -8.02 13.35
CA CYS A 8 0.53 -6.94 14.05
C CYS A 8 -0.69 -7.42 14.88
N ASP A 9 -0.93 -8.72 14.92
CA ASP A 9 -2.06 -9.29 15.67
C ASP A 9 -1.93 -8.97 17.15
N ASN A 10 -3.01 -8.42 17.70
CA ASN A 10 -3.13 -8.07 19.11
C ASN A 10 -4.25 -8.86 19.83
N GLY A 11 -4.77 -9.92 19.19
CA GLY A 11 -5.88 -10.74 19.69
C GLY A 11 -7.24 -10.05 19.72
N ARG A 12 -7.40 -8.90 19.03
CA ARG A 12 -8.64 -8.10 19.01
C ARG A 12 -9.09 -7.72 17.60
N CYS A 13 -8.19 -7.75 16.63
CA CYS A 13 -8.47 -7.35 15.27
C CYS A 13 -8.68 -8.57 14.38
N LYS A 14 -9.68 -8.52 13.51
CA LYS A 14 -9.75 -9.44 12.36
C LYS A 14 -8.76 -8.99 11.30
N ILE A 15 -8.09 -9.93 10.69
CA ILE A 15 -7.08 -9.71 9.66
C ILE A 15 -7.61 -10.30 8.36
N TYR A 16 -7.65 -9.47 7.32
CA TYR A 16 -8.09 -9.87 5.99
C TYR A 16 -6.91 -9.78 5.03
N ASN A 17 -6.55 -10.90 4.40
CA ASN A 17 -5.51 -10.95 3.39
C ASN A 17 -6.17 -11.03 2.01
N LEU A 18 -6.02 -9.98 1.22
CA LEU A 18 -6.63 -9.83 -0.10
C LEU A 18 -5.57 -10.04 -1.18
N ASP A 19 -5.80 -10.95 -2.10
CA ASP A 19 -4.93 -11.18 -3.27
C ASP A 19 -5.70 -11.93 -4.36
N PHE A 20 -5.09 -12.09 -5.53
CA PHE A 20 -5.67 -12.88 -6.61
C PHE A 20 -5.97 -14.33 -6.18
N PRO A 21 -7.00 -14.98 -6.76
CA PRO A 21 -7.42 -16.34 -6.37
C PRO A 21 -6.29 -17.37 -6.38
N ASN A 22 -5.43 -17.35 -7.38
CA ASN A 22 -4.27 -18.24 -7.48
C ASN A 22 -3.23 -17.99 -6.38
N VAL A 23 -3.04 -16.74 -5.95
CA VAL A 23 -2.13 -16.39 -4.85
C VAL A 23 -2.72 -16.82 -3.51
N ILE A 24 -4.03 -16.61 -3.31
CA ILE A 24 -4.73 -17.07 -2.11
C ILE A 24 -4.71 -18.60 -2.00
N THR A 25 -4.83 -19.33 -3.12
CA THR A 25 -4.68 -20.79 -3.10
C THR A 25 -3.31 -21.20 -2.52
N VAL A 26 -2.23 -20.64 -3.05
CA VAL A 26 -0.86 -20.90 -2.55
C VAL A 26 -0.69 -20.42 -1.10
N ARG A 27 -1.31 -19.29 -0.74
CA ARG A 27 -1.28 -18.80 0.63
C ARG A 27 -1.92 -19.79 1.60
N ASN A 28 -3.07 -20.34 1.26
CA ASN A 28 -3.79 -21.29 2.10
C ASN A 28 -2.98 -22.58 2.35
N GLU A 29 -2.16 -23.00 1.39
CA GLU A 29 -1.28 -24.16 1.53
C GLU A 29 -0.05 -23.85 2.41
N LEU A 30 0.60 -22.70 2.21
CA LEU A 30 1.88 -22.39 2.85
C LEU A 30 1.74 -21.62 4.17
N LEU A 31 0.69 -20.82 4.29
CA LEU A 31 0.38 -19.95 5.43
C LEU A 31 -1.13 -19.98 5.71
N PRO A 32 -1.68 -21.12 6.18
CA PRO A 32 -3.11 -21.21 6.46
C PRO A 32 -3.56 -20.14 7.44
N ALA A 33 -4.75 -19.62 7.22
CA ALA A 33 -5.33 -18.57 8.06
C ALA A 33 -5.51 -19.07 9.51
N GLY A 34 -5.15 -18.22 10.46
CA GLY A 34 -5.45 -18.45 11.88
C GLY A 34 -6.89 -18.05 12.25
N ASP A 35 -7.27 -18.21 13.51
CA ASP A 35 -8.65 -17.98 13.98
C ASP A 35 -9.16 -16.54 13.74
N TRP A 36 -8.26 -15.57 13.69
CA TRP A 36 -8.55 -14.14 13.46
C TRP A 36 -8.21 -13.68 12.05
N GLU A 37 -7.82 -14.59 11.16
CA GLU A 37 -7.46 -14.28 9.79
C GLU A 37 -8.51 -14.82 8.81
N GLN A 38 -8.72 -14.08 7.74
CA GLN A 38 -9.49 -14.52 6.58
C GLN A 38 -8.70 -14.19 5.31
N ASN A 39 -8.58 -15.16 4.41
CA ASN A 39 -7.99 -14.98 3.10
C ASN A 39 -9.12 -14.77 2.08
N ILE A 40 -9.15 -13.60 1.43
CA ILE A 40 -10.18 -13.20 0.47
C ILE A 40 -9.59 -13.21 -0.94
N PRO A 41 -9.98 -14.16 -1.80
CA PRO A 41 -9.58 -14.17 -3.20
C PRO A 41 -10.34 -13.07 -3.97
N CYS A 42 -9.62 -12.05 -4.46
CA CYS A 42 -10.25 -10.94 -5.18
C CYS A 42 -9.30 -10.31 -6.20
N ASP A 43 -9.88 -9.60 -7.17
CA ASP A 43 -9.21 -8.52 -7.89
C ASP A 43 -9.56 -7.21 -7.18
N LEU A 44 -8.57 -6.40 -6.81
CA LEU A 44 -8.82 -5.10 -6.15
C LEU A 44 -9.61 -4.11 -7.02
N ASN A 45 -9.66 -4.31 -8.33
CA ASN A 45 -10.52 -3.51 -9.22
C ASN A 45 -12.01 -3.86 -9.09
N ASP A 46 -12.33 -5.05 -8.57
CA ASP A 46 -13.69 -5.44 -8.26
C ASP A 46 -14.01 -5.12 -6.80
N THR A 47 -14.98 -4.25 -6.57
CA THR A 47 -15.34 -3.79 -5.22
C THR A 47 -16.18 -4.79 -4.43
N ALA A 48 -16.47 -5.97 -4.96
CA ALA A 48 -17.28 -7.00 -4.28
C ALA A 48 -16.68 -7.40 -2.92
N TRP A 49 -15.36 -7.38 -2.77
CA TRP A 49 -14.69 -7.68 -1.50
C TRP A 49 -15.02 -6.69 -0.37
N PHE A 50 -15.55 -5.50 -0.67
CA PHE A 50 -15.95 -4.54 0.36
C PHE A 50 -16.98 -5.12 1.33
N SER A 51 -17.88 -5.96 0.84
CA SER A 51 -18.91 -6.59 1.65
C SER A 51 -18.41 -7.75 2.51
N GLU A 52 -17.20 -8.26 2.25
CA GLU A 52 -16.61 -9.37 3.00
C GLU A 52 -15.82 -8.91 4.23
N VAL A 53 -15.54 -7.61 4.33
CA VAL A 53 -14.74 -7.02 5.41
C VAL A 53 -15.65 -6.45 6.49
N ASP A 54 -15.58 -7.00 7.70
CA ASP A 54 -16.26 -6.43 8.87
C ASP A 54 -15.52 -5.18 9.36
N THR A 55 -16.17 -4.04 9.24
CA THR A 55 -15.61 -2.74 9.62
C THR A 55 -16.30 -2.12 10.85
N SER A 56 -17.11 -2.88 11.56
CA SER A 56 -17.86 -2.40 12.75
C SER A 56 -16.96 -1.80 13.83
N GLY A 57 -15.73 -2.31 13.96
CA GLY A 57 -14.69 -1.78 14.85
C GLY A 57 -13.76 -0.72 14.22
N GLY A 58 -14.06 -0.26 12.99
CA GLY A 58 -13.15 0.54 12.16
C GLY A 58 -12.27 -0.34 11.28
N ALA A 59 -11.56 0.26 10.33
CA ALA A 59 -10.70 -0.46 9.40
C ALA A 59 -9.38 0.27 9.12
N VAL A 60 -8.29 -0.51 9.04
CA VAL A 60 -6.99 -0.05 8.55
C VAL A 60 -6.55 -0.97 7.42
N PHE A 61 -6.29 -0.38 6.27
CA PHE A 61 -5.87 -1.08 5.06
C PHE A 61 -4.39 -0.81 4.79
N PHE A 62 -3.66 -1.85 4.42
CA PHE A 62 -2.25 -1.77 4.03
C PHE A 62 -2.07 -2.27 2.60
N ALA A 63 -1.38 -1.48 1.77
CA ALA A 63 -1.05 -1.87 0.41
C ALA A 63 0.43 -1.58 0.14
N SER A 64 1.30 -2.52 0.52
CA SER A 64 2.75 -2.38 0.36
C SER A 64 3.21 -2.97 -0.97
N GLY A 65 3.80 -2.14 -1.84
CA GLY A 65 4.28 -2.53 -3.16
C GLY A 65 3.16 -2.90 -4.15
N VAL A 66 1.91 -2.57 -3.87
CA VAL A 66 0.74 -3.03 -4.64
C VAL A 66 0.36 -2.04 -5.74
N PHE A 67 0.16 -0.77 -5.40
CA PHE A 67 -0.43 0.20 -6.32
C PHE A 67 0.44 0.57 -7.52
N TYR A 68 1.73 0.31 -7.46
CA TYR A 68 2.62 0.53 -8.61
C TYR A 68 2.15 -0.16 -9.90
N TYR A 69 1.45 -1.29 -9.78
CA TYR A 69 0.98 -2.09 -10.92
C TYR A 69 -0.35 -1.64 -11.50
N PHE A 70 -1.00 -0.66 -10.88
CA PHE A 70 -2.30 -0.15 -11.30
C PHE A 70 -2.17 1.13 -12.13
N LEU A 71 -3.13 1.39 -12.98
CA LEU A 71 -3.29 2.71 -13.60
C LEU A 71 -3.78 3.72 -12.55
N THR A 72 -3.43 4.99 -12.71
CA THR A 72 -3.85 6.05 -11.78
C THR A 72 -5.37 6.10 -11.60
N GLU A 73 -6.13 5.92 -12.67
CA GLU A 73 -7.59 5.93 -12.63
C GLU A 73 -8.17 4.74 -11.86
N GLN A 74 -7.51 3.59 -11.92
CA GLN A 74 -7.91 2.41 -11.13
C GLN A 74 -7.71 2.67 -9.63
N VAL A 75 -6.54 3.19 -9.23
CA VAL A 75 -6.27 3.54 -7.84
C VAL A 75 -7.24 4.62 -7.35
N LYS A 76 -7.54 5.62 -8.20
CA LYS A 76 -8.50 6.68 -7.87
C LYS A 76 -9.90 6.12 -7.65
N ALA A 77 -10.40 5.28 -8.55
CA ALA A 77 -11.71 4.65 -8.43
C ALA A 77 -11.80 3.78 -7.16
N LEU A 78 -10.77 2.98 -6.88
CA LEU A 78 -10.68 2.16 -5.67
C LEU A 78 -10.75 3.04 -4.41
N VAL A 79 -9.90 4.09 -4.32
CA VAL A 79 -9.84 4.98 -3.15
C VAL A 79 -11.17 5.71 -2.93
N GLN A 80 -11.83 6.15 -4.00
CA GLN A 80 -13.15 6.78 -3.92
C GLN A 80 -14.22 5.79 -3.45
N GLY A 81 -14.22 4.57 -3.98
CA GLY A 81 -15.11 3.49 -3.52
C GLY A 81 -14.88 3.12 -2.05
N MET A 82 -13.61 3.07 -1.62
CA MET A 82 -13.28 2.85 -0.20
C MET A 82 -13.75 4.00 0.69
N ALA A 83 -13.72 5.25 0.22
CA ALA A 83 -14.25 6.38 0.98
C ALA A 83 -15.77 6.32 1.16
N ASP A 84 -16.49 5.70 0.21
CA ASP A 84 -17.93 5.45 0.33
C ASP A 84 -18.23 4.27 1.27
N ALA A 85 -17.50 3.18 1.13
CA ALA A 85 -17.76 1.93 1.85
C ALA A 85 -17.24 1.92 3.30
N PHE A 86 -16.15 2.65 3.58
CA PHE A 86 -15.42 2.58 4.85
C PHE A 86 -15.21 3.96 5.50
N PRO A 87 -16.28 4.71 5.82
CA PRO A 87 -16.15 6.01 6.46
C PRO A 87 -15.43 5.87 7.83
N GLY A 88 -14.43 6.72 8.08
CA GLY A 88 -13.57 6.65 9.26
C GLY A 88 -12.36 5.73 9.10
N GLY A 89 -12.34 4.87 8.10
CA GLY A 89 -11.22 3.96 7.79
C GLY A 89 -9.95 4.70 7.37
N VAL A 90 -8.85 3.96 7.38
CA VAL A 90 -7.53 4.46 7.03
C VAL A 90 -6.87 3.53 6.01
N LEU A 91 -6.35 4.08 4.92
CA LEU A 91 -5.52 3.37 3.95
C LEU A 91 -4.08 3.87 4.05
N VAL A 92 -3.13 2.93 4.14
CA VAL A 92 -1.68 3.20 4.15
C VAL A 92 -1.03 2.44 3.01
N PHE A 93 -0.22 3.13 2.22
CA PHE A 93 0.51 2.52 1.11
C PHE A 93 1.80 3.28 0.80
N ASP A 94 2.72 2.64 0.10
CA ASP A 94 3.94 3.25 -0.39
C ASP A 94 3.76 3.79 -1.81
N ALA A 95 4.37 4.93 -2.08
CA ALA A 95 4.35 5.57 -3.39
C ALA A 95 5.70 6.23 -3.70
N ALA A 96 5.93 6.49 -4.98
CA ALA A 96 7.11 7.17 -5.47
C ALA A 96 6.80 7.93 -6.76
N ASN A 97 7.71 8.81 -7.18
CA ASN A 97 7.53 9.55 -8.42
C ASN A 97 7.74 8.65 -9.67
N ARG A 98 7.36 9.19 -10.83
CA ARG A 98 7.44 8.47 -12.11
C ARG A 98 8.84 7.94 -12.47
N THR A 99 9.89 8.65 -12.05
CA THR A 99 11.28 8.21 -12.30
C THR A 99 11.60 6.96 -11.49
N ALA A 100 11.25 6.94 -10.22
CA ALA A 100 11.43 5.78 -9.35
C ALA A 100 10.60 4.59 -9.84
N VAL A 101 9.32 4.80 -10.17
CA VAL A 101 8.42 3.75 -10.67
C VAL A 101 8.96 3.13 -11.96
N ARG A 102 9.46 3.94 -12.91
CA ARG A 102 10.11 3.42 -14.12
C ARG A 102 11.38 2.64 -13.82
N MET A 103 12.14 3.04 -12.81
CA MET A 103 13.35 2.32 -12.40
C MET A 103 12.99 0.97 -11.74
N ILE A 104 11.97 0.94 -10.89
CA ILE A 104 11.43 -0.30 -10.31
C ILE A 104 11.03 -1.27 -11.43
N ALA A 105 10.25 -0.82 -12.40
CA ALA A 105 9.84 -1.64 -13.54
C ALA A 105 11.04 -2.21 -14.33
N LYS A 106 12.07 -1.39 -14.57
CA LYS A 106 13.26 -1.81 -15.32
C LYS A 106 14.19 -2.76 -14.56
N THR A 107 14.28 -2.61 -13.25
CA THR A 107 15.24 -3.37 -12.42
C THR A 107 14.60 -4.59 -11.78
N TRP A 108 13.56 -4.39 -10.97
CA TRP A 108 12.94 -5.45 -10.18
C TRP A 108 12.15 -6.44 -11.02
N LEU A 109 11.26 -5.96 -11.88
CA LEU A 109 10.46 -6.84 -12.73
C LEU A 109 11.35 -7.64 -13.67
N LYS A 110 12.40 -7.00 -14.24
CA LYS A 110 13.35 -7.68 -15.10
C LYS A 110 14.18 -8.73 -14.35
N SER A 111 14.68 -8.41 -13.13
CA SER A 111 15.46 -9.36 -12.34
C SER A 111 14.62 -10.54 -11.83
N ALA A 112 13.36 -10.30 -11.52
CA ALA A 112 12.40 -11.32 -11.15
C ALA A 112 11.85 -12.13 -12.34
N LYS A 113 12.30 -11.83 -13.59
CA LYS A 113 11.82 -12.43 -14.84
C LYS A 113 10.30 -12.32 -15.03
N ILE A 114 9.68 -11.32 -14.41
CA ILE A 114 8.27 -11.02 -14.59
C ILE A 114 8.11 -10.29 -15.91
N LYS A 115 7.39 -10.92 -16.84
CA LYS A 115 7.03 -10.37 -18.13
C LYS A 115 5.59 -9.90 -18.11
N ASP A 116 5.26 -8.96 -18.98
CA ASP A 116 3.89 -8.47 -19.22
C ASP A 116 3.24 -7.72 -18.03
N VAL A 117 4.04 -7.31 -17.04
CA VAL A 117 3.62 -6.45 -15.93
C VAL A 117 4.33 -5.11 -16.03
N GLY A 118 3.57 -4.04 -16.09
CA GLY A 118 4.07 -2.66 -16.06
C GLY A 118 4.01 -2.07 -14.65
N ALA A 119 4.69 -0.95 -14.45
CA ALA A 119 4.52 -0.12 -13.27
C ALA A 119 4.06 1.27 -13.73
N TYR A 120 2.87 1.69 -13.29
CA TYR A 120 2.14 2.83 -13.85
C TYR A 120 1.84 3.91 -12.84
N PHE A 121 1.30 3.54 -11.66
CA PHE A 121 0.93 4.49 -10.63
C PHE A 121 2.15 5.16 -10.01
N ALA A 122 2.19 6.48 -10.10
CA ALA A 122 3.28 7.28 -9.57
C ALA A 122 2.73 8.58 -9.00
N VAL A 123 3.24 8.99 -7.84
CA VAL A 123 2.82 10.19 -7.12
C VAL A 123 4.05 10.90 -6.57
N SER A 124 4.16 12.21 -6.79
CA SER A 124 5.24 13.02 -6.28
C SER A 124 4.85 13.80 -5.01
N ASP A 125 3.62 14.27 -4.96
CA ASP A 125 3.03 15.02 -3.83
C ASP A 125 1.65 14.43 -3.52
N ALA A 126 1.63 13.40 -2.68
CA ALA A 126 0.39 12.67 -2.39
C ALA A 126 -0.70 13.55 -1.75
N PRO A 127 -0.42 14.45 -0.78
CA PRO A 127 -1.43 15.36 -0.25
C PRO A 127 -2.10 16.22 -1.32
N LYS A 128 -1.34 16.74 -2.28
CA LYS A 128 -1.85 17.58 -3.35
C LYS A 128 -2.57 16.77 -4.43
N GLU A 129 -1.91 15.70 -4.94
CA GLU A 129 -2.40 14.95 -6.09
C GLU A 129 -3.60 14.07 -5.72
N ILE A 130 -3.49 13.30 -4.63
CA ILE A 130 -4.55 12.38 -4.19
C ILE A 130 -5.63 13.15 -3.41
N GLY A 131 -5.26 14.13 -2.62
CA GLY A 131 -6.23 14.96 -1.90
C GLY A 131 -7.20 15.71 -2.81
N ALA A 132 -6.82 15.94 -4.06
CA ALA A 132 -7.70 16.56 -5.07
C ALA A 132 -8.73 15.57 -5.66
N TRP A 133 -8.64 14.26 -5.41
CA TRP A 133 -9.57 13.27 -5.98
C TRP A 133 -10.95 13.29 -5.34
N ASP A 134 -11.02 13.59 -4.03
CA ASP A 134 -12.27 13.65 -3.29
C ASP A 134 -12.10 14.48 -2.01
N SER A 135 -13.08 15.32 -1.71
CA SER A 135 -13.06 16.19 -0.52
C SER A 135 -13.09 15.44 0.82
N ARG A 136 -13.47 14.17 0.80
CA ARG A 136 -13.50 13.27 1.98
C ARG A 136 -12.13 12.66 2.31
N LEU A 137 -11.12 12.85 1.47
CA LEU A 137 -9.79 12.30 1.70
C LEU A 137 -8.96 13.27 2.54
N ARG A 138 -8.46 12.80 3.67
CA ARG A 138 -7.40 13.50 4.43
C ARG A 138 -6.10 12.77 4.21
N VAL A 139 -5.30 13.32 3.30
CA VAL A 139 -4.07 12.71 2.82
C VAL A 139 -2.87 13.34 3.53
N THR A 140 -2.03 12.48 4.08
CA THR A 140 -0.72 12.87 4.63
C THR A 140 0.35 11.94 4.07
N SER A 141 1.59 12.39 3.99
CA SER A 141 2.70 11.53 3.62
C SER A 141 3.95 11.84 4.42
N ARG A 142 4.82 10.84 4.54
CA ARG A 142 6.16 10.96 5.12
C ARG A 142 7.16 10.25 4.23
N GLY A 143 8.41 10.70 4.25
CA GLY A 143 9.48 10.01 3.55
C GLY A 143 9.57 8.54 3.96
N TYR A 144 9.81 7.68 3.02
CA TYR A 144 9.85 6.23 3.22
C TYR A 144 10.95 5.83 4.22
N MET A 145 12.13 6.44 4.09
CA MET A 145 13.29 6.19 4.96
C MET A 145 13.42 7.24 6.06
N LEU A 146 13.43 8.52 5.69
CA LEU A 146 13.72 9.63 6.60
C LEU A 146 12.53 9.99 7.49
N GLY A 147 11.32 9.61 7.11
CA GLY A 147 10.10 9.90 7.86
C GLY A 147 9.91 9.04 9.12
N TYR A 148 10.61 7.91 9.21
CA TYR A 148 10.40 6.90 10.24
C TYR A 148 11.68 6.44 10.93
N ASN A 149 12.85 6.72 10.37
CA ASN A 149 14.13 6.25 10.89
C ASN A 149 15.01 7.43 11.28
N ASP A 150 15.66 7.36 12.44
CA ASP A 150 16.76 8.28 12.79
C ASP A 150 18.06 7.79 12.16
N LEU A 151 18.38 8.35 11.01
CA LEU A 151 19.61 8.02 10.29
C LEU A 151 20.85 8.75 10.85
N LYS A 152 20.75 9.46 11.98
CA LYS A 152 21.90 10.09 12.64
C LYS A 152 22.71 9.10 13.46
N ASP A 153 22.16 7.91 13.76
CA ASP A 153 22.86 6.86 14.48
C ASP A 153 24.22 6.57 13.85
N PRO A 154 25.32 6.56 14.61
CA PRO A 154 26.68 6.31 14.10
C PRO A 154 26.85 4.98 13.36
N SER A 155 26.04 3.96 13.67
CA SER A 155 26.05 2.65 13.00
C SER A 155 25.56 2.72 11.55
N VAL A 156 24.82 3.76 11.17
CA VAL A 156 24.30 3.93 9.82
C VAL A 156 25.40 4.47 8.90
N SER A 157 25.74 3.71 7.85
CA SER A 157 26.78 4.10 6.90
C SER A 157 26.44 5.40 6.15
N GLY A 158 27.48 6.18 5.79
CA GLY A 158 27.29 7.42 5.00
C GLY A 158 26.63 7.17 3.65
N LEU A 159 26.95 6.03 3.01
CA LEU A 159 26.32 5.62 1.75
C LEU A 159 24.79 5.41 1.93
N PHE A 160 24.40 4.72 2.99
CA PHE A 160 22.98 4.48 3.26
C PHE A 160 22.22 5.78 3.53
N ARG A 161 22.81 6.72 4.27
CA ARG A 161 22.26 8.07 4.49
C ARG A 161 22.07 8.83 3.17
N PHE A 162 23.04 8.73 2.28
CA PHE A 162 22.95 9.35 0.96
C PHE A 162 21.83 8.71 0.13
N LEU A 163 21.77 7.39 0.06
CA LEU A 163 20.73 6.67 -0.66
C LEU A 163 19.32 6.96 -0.12
N ALA A 164 19.15 7.06 1.20
CA ALA A 164 17.89 7.44 1.82
C ALA A 164 17.45 8.86 1.43
N ARG A 165 18.39 9.82 1.39
CA ARG A 165 18.10 11.19 0.92
C ARG A 165 17.73 11.23 -0.57
N VAL A 166 18.38 10.44 -1.40
CA VAL A 166 18.02 10.31 -2.82
C VAL A 166 16.65 9.66 -2.96
N GLY A 167 16.37 8.60 -2.23
CA GLY A 167 15.07 7.92 -2.24
C GLY A 167 13.93 8.88 -1.89
N ASP A 168 13.97 9.47 -0.71
CA ASP A 168 12.89 10.33 -0.24
C ASP A 168 12.87 11.72 -0.92
N GLY A 169 14.05 12.28 -1.18
CA GLY A 169 14.18 13.64 -1.75
C GLY A 169 13.96 13.69 -3.26
N VAL A 170 14.72 12.90 -4.02
CA VAL A 170 14.74 12.93 -5.49
C VAL A 170 13.68 11.99 -6.08
N MET A 171 13.61 10.76 -5.59
CA MET A 171 12.66 9.74 -6.07
C MET A 171 11.28 9.89 -5.45
N LYS A 172 11.12 10.77 -4.45
CA LYS A 172 9.85 11.00 -3.72
C LYS A 172 9.26 9.71 -3.17
N MET A 173 10.12 8.80 -2.69
CA MET A 173 9.67 7.61 -1.98
C MET A 173 9.01 8.03 -0.67
N GLN A 174 7.78 7.63 -0.48
CA GLN A 174 6.96 8.08 0.65
C GLN A 174 5.97 7.01 1.08
N ILE A 175 5.62 7.03 2.37
CA ILE A 175 4.47 6.32 2.90
C ILE A 175 3.30 7.32 2.93
N VAL A 176 2.24 6.97 2.25
CA VAL A 176 1.01 7.76 2.14
C VAL A 176 -0.03 7.19 3.09
N ARG A 177 -0.69 8.07 3.83
CA ARG A 177 -1.81 7.72 4.70
C ARG A 177 -3.02 8.55 4.27
N ILE A 178 -4.11 7.85 3.95
CA ILE A 178 -5.40 8.45 3.64
C ILE A 178 -6.37 8.09 4.79
N LYS A 179 -7.00 9.07 5.39
CA LYS A 179 -8.16 8.88 6.28
C LYS A 179 -9.42 9.24 5.52
N PHE A 180 -10.38 8.34 5.48
CA PHE A 180 -11.69 8.56 4.91
C PHE A 180 -12.57 9.31 5.92
N VAL A 181 -12.97 10.54 5.59
CA VAL A 181 -13.87 11.32 6.46
C VAL A 181 -15.29 11.04 5.99
N GLY A 182 -16.17 10.65 6.93
CA GLY A 182 -17.59 10.51 6.64
C GLY A 182 -18.24 11.81 6.14
N ARG A 183 -19.36 11.68 5.46
CA ARG A 183 -20.18 12.83 5.06
C ARG A 183 -20.78 13.51 6.27
#